data_2888afc9ca4da535f73717f370d8ce69
#
_entry.id   2888afc9ca4da535f73717f370d8ce69
#
_cell.length_a   1.000
_cell.length_b   1.000
_cell.length_c   1.000
_cell.angle_alpha   90.00
_cell.angle_beta   90.00
_cell.angle_gamma   90.00
#
_symmetry.space_group_name_H-M   'P 1'
#
loop_
_entity.id
_entity.type
_entity.pdbx_description
1 polymer ?
#
loop_
_entity_poly.entity_id
_entity_poly.type
_entity_poly.pdbx_seq_one_letter_code
_entity_poly.pdbx_strand_id
1 'polypeptide(L)'
;MTNNNQLDITPMLHAIIDLELAVDDAQELLLGPDARLQTIYVQLDLQLSDFAQTAGWADVLHPDYQADRDQLLTVYVRTLALFLLLSAKRQWTHLVVLDDQQWQRVATADKKTKLADLNREYLAVKNFLNSAYFTRRQEDFRHAWHLWLKVGQVDFGFTTEEISTAYHTLMATTKQEYTE
;
A
#
# COMPACT_ATOMS: atom_id res chain seq x y z
N MET A 1 -26.50 -4.05 -4.89
CA MET A 1 -25.99 -4.59 -3.59
C MET A 1 -24.49 -4.37 -3.61
N THR A 2 -24.01 -3.34 -2.95
CA THR A 2 -22.57 -3.10 -2.79
C THR A 2 -22.00 -4.28 -1.98
N ASN A 3 -21.13 -5.03 -2.62
CA ASN A 3 -20.44 -6.16 -2.00
C ASN A 3 -19.57 -5.60 -0.86
N ASN A 4 -19.91 -5.88 0.40
CA ASN A 4 -19.29 -5.34 1.62
C ASN A 4 -17.80 -5.71 1.77
N ASN A 5 -17.19 -6.25 0.72
CA ASN A 5 -15.82 -6.79 0.73
C ASN A 5 -14.87 -6.03 -0.24
N GLN A 6 -15.29 -4.87 -0.72
CA GLN A 6 -14.49 -4.03 -1.63
C GLN A 6 -14.10 -2.73 -0.94
N LEU A 7 -12.83 -2.34 -1.09
CA LEU A 7 -12.38 -1.02 -0.62
C LEU A 7 -12.89 0.07 -1.58
N ASP A 8 -13.45 1.12 -1.02
CA ASP A 8 -13.74 2.33 -1.79
C ASP A 8 -12.45 3.13 -1.97
N ILE A 9 -11.78 2.89 -3.09
CA ILE A 9 -10.47 3.49 -3.39
C ILE A 9 -10.57 4.99 -3.68
N THR A 10 -11.69 5.47 -4.21
CA THR A 10 -11.83 6.88 -4.64
C THR A 10 -11.64 7.88 -3.49
N PRO A 11 -12.33 7.77 -2.34
CA PRO A 11 -12.09 8.67 -1.21
C PRO A 11 -10.69 8.50 -0.60
N MET A 12 -10.12 7.29 -0.62
CA MET A 12 -8.76 7.06 -0.14
C MET A 12 -7.73 7.78 -1.02
N LEU A 13 -7.91 7.74 -2.33
CA LEU A 13 -7.06 8.45 -3.29
C LEU A 13 -7.12 9.97 -3.10
N HIS A 14 -8.33 10.53 -2.91
CA HIS A 14 -8.49 11.96 -2.62
C HIS A 14 -7.79 12.35 -1.31
N ALA A 15 -7.94 11.55 -0.26
CA ALA A 15 -7.34 11.83 1.04
C ALA A 15 -5.81 11.93 1.00
N ILE A 16 -5.12 11.05 0.26
CA ILE A 16 -3.65 11.12 0.14
C ILE A 16 -3.20 12.29 -0.73
N ILE A 17 -3.95 12.63 -1.78
CA ILE A 17 -3.65 13.80 -2.61
C ILE A 17 -3.78 15.09 -1.79
N ASP A 18 -4.86 15.21 -1.01
CA ASP A 18 -5.10 16.35 -0.13
C ASP A 18 -4.03 16.47 0.97
N LEU A 19 -3.59 15.32 1.53
CA LEU A 19 -2.52 15.30 2.50
C LEU A 19 -1.20 15.77 1.89
N GLU A 20 -0.84 15.26 0.71
CA GLU A 20 0.39 15.67 0.04
C GLU A 20 0.42 17.18 -0.23
N LEU A 21 -0.69 17.76 -0.71
CA LEU A 21 -0.80 19.20 -0.94
C LEU A 21 -0.61 19.98 0.36
N ALA A 22 -1.23 19.53 1.47
CA ALA A 22 -1.07 20.18 2.77
C ALA A 22 0.38 20.11 3.28
N VAL A 23 1.07 18.99 3.08
CA VAL A 23 2.49 18.83 3.44
C VAL A 23 3.38 19.74 2.59
N ASP A 24 3.14 19.79 1.28
CA ASP A 24 3.90 20.64 0.37
C ASP A 24 3.79 22.11 0.74
N ASP A 25 2.57 22.57 1.04
CA ASP A 25 2.31 23.96 1.45
C ASP A 25 2.96 24.29 2.79
N ALA A 26 2.84 23.39 3.77
CA ALA A 26 3.39 23.60 5.12
C ALA A 26 4.92 23.55 5.17
N GLN A 27 5.54 22.71 4.35
CA GLN A 27 6.99 22.50 4.33
C GLN A 27 7.71 23.31 3.26
N GLU A 28 6.98 24.06 2.44
CA GLU A 28 7.52 24.80 1.27
C GLU A 28 8.42 23.92 0.39
N LEU A 29 7.99 22.66 0.17
CA LEU A 29 8.79 21.67 -0.54
C LEU A 29 8.88 21.97 -2.04
N LEU A 30 10.07 22.31 -2.49
CA LEU A 30 10.38 22.57 -3.89
C LEU A 30 11.01 21.34 -4.57
N LEU A 31 10.28 20.22 -4.58
CA LEU A 31 10.71 19.01 -5.28
C LEU A 31 10.22 19.01 -6.72
N GLY A 32 11.13 18.88 -7.67
CA GLY A 32 10.76 18.65 -9.07
C GLY A 32 10.03 17.30 -9.24
N PRO A 33 9.25 17.14 -10.34
CA PRO A 33 8.39 15.95 -10.54
C PRO A 33 9.16 14.62 -10.48
N ASP A 34 10.35 14.55 -11.07
CA ASP A 34 11.17 13.34 -11.08
C ASP A 34 11.69 12.98 -9.68
N ALA A 35 12.21 13.98 -8.94
CA ALA A 35 12.70 13.77 -7.58
C ALA A 35 11.57 13.33 -6.64
N ARG A 36 10.39 13.93 -6.78
CA ARG A 36 9.19 13.54 -6.03
C ARG A 36 8.81 12.09 -6.31
N LEU A 37 8.77 11.72 -7.57
CA LEU A 37 8.44 10.36 -7.98
C LEU A 37 9.45 9.34 -7.44
N GLN A 38 10.75 9.63 -7.55
CA GLN A 38 11.81 8.79 -6.98
C GLN A 38 11.64 8.63 -5.46
N THR A 39 11.33 9.72 -4.76
CA THR A 39 11.08 9.70 -3.32
C THR A 39 9.93 8.76 -2.96
N ILE A 40 8.82 8.79 -3.70
CA ILE A 40 7.68 7.88 -3.46
C ILE A 40 8.09 6.41 -3.64
N TYR A 41 8.86 6.08 -4.67
CA TYR A 41 9.35 4.71 -4.86
C TYR A 41 10.29 4.26 -3.74
N VAL A 42 11.18 5.13 -3.27
CA VAL A 42 12.06 4.83 -2.12
C VAL A 42 11.23 4.65 -0.83
N GLN A 43 10.26 5.52 -0.58
CA GLN A 43 9.35 5.38 0.56
C GLN A 43 8.55 4.09 0.50
N LEU A 44 8.05 3.69 -0.68
CA LEU A 44 7.38 2.40 -0.86
C LEU A 44 8.30 1.23 -0.52
N ASP A 45 9.53 1.26 -0.98
CA ASP A 45 10.52 0.21 -0.68
C ASP A 45 10.78 0.10 0.83
N LEU A 46 10.92 1.23 1.51
CA LEU A 46 11.12 1.29 2.97
C LEU A 46 9.89 0.78 3.73
N GLN A 47 8.68 1.20 3.34
CA GLN A 47 7.45 0.77 4.00
C GLN A 47 7.15 -0.73 3.78
N LEU A 48 7.45 -1.27 2.60
CA LEU A 48 7.37 -2.71 2.35
C LEU A 48 8.35 -3.49 3.24
N SER A 49 9.55 -2.96 3.44
CA SER A 49 10.54 -3.57 4.32
C SER A 49 10.11 -3.48 5.79
N ASP A 50 9.56 -2.34 6.22
CA ASP A 50 9.01 -2.15 7.56
C ASP A 50 7.85 -3.12 7.84
N PHE A 51 6.94 -3.29 6.87
CA PHE A 51 5.86 -4.27 6.98
C PHE A 51 6.40 -5.70 7.16
N ALA A 52 7.37 -6.11 6.36
CA ALA A 52 7.96 -7.44 6.46
C ALA A 52 8.67 -7.65 7.80
N GLN A 53 9.36 -6.64 8.33
CA GLN A 53 9.99 -6.68 9.65
C GLN A 53 8.95 -6.75 10.77
N THR A 54 7.93 -5.89 10.74
CA THR A 54 6.84 -5.87 11.71
C THR A 54 6.05 -7.18 11.71
N ALA A 55 5.89 -7.79 10.55
CA ALA A 55 5.25 -9.12 10.43
C ALA A 55 6.15 -10.28 10.86
N GLY A 56 7.43 -10.04 11.08
CA GLY A 56 8.40 -11.10 11.39
C GLY A 56 8.65 -12.06 10.22
N TRP A 57 8.45 -11.62 9.00
CA TRP A 57 8.42 -12.50 7.82
C TRP A 57 9.71 -13.26 7.64
N ALA A 58 10.81 -12.80 7.70
CA ALA A 58 12.07 -13.52 7.45
C ALA A 58 12.84 -13.82 8.74
N ASP A 59 12.22 -13.65 9.90
CA ASP A 59 12.85 -13.90 11.18
C ASP A 59 12.83 -15.40 11.52
N VAL A 60 13.86 -16.10 11.08
CA VAL A 60 14.05 -17.52 11.37
C VAL A 60 14.62 -17.77 12.77
N LEU A 61 15.08 -16.72 13.46
CA LEU A 61 15.65 -16.82 14.80
C LEU A 61 14.59 -16.78 15.90
N HIS A 62 13.44 -16.18 15.61
CA HIS A 62 12.33 -16.05 16.56
C HIS A 62 11.04 -16.64 15.97
N PRO A 63 10.96 -17.98 15.83
CA PRO A 63 9.82 -18.62 15.15
C PRO A 63 8.49 -18.43 15.88
N ASP A 64 8.50 -18.08 17.16
CA ASP A 64 7.32 -17.82 17.99
C ASP A 64 6.93 -16.33 18.03
N TYR A 65 7.57 -15.47 17.23
CA TYR A 65 7.25 -14.05 17.17
C TYR A 65 5.80 -13.85 16.74
N GLN A 66 5.09 -13.04 17.50
CA GLN A 66 3.72 -12.63 17.20
C GLN A 66 3.71 -11.13 16.89
N ALA A 67 3.34 -10.80 15.66
CA ALA A 67 3.21 -9.41 15.24
C ALA A 67 2.04 -8.73 15.96
N ASP A 68 2.23 -7.50 16.40
CA ASP A 68 1.14 -6.63 16.84
C ASP A 68 0.27 -6.28 15.62
N ARG A 69 -1.02 -6.70 15.68
CA ARG A 69 -1.96 -6.55 14.56
C ARG A 69 -2.22 -5.09 14.23
N ASP A 70 -2.33 -4.22 15.24
CA ASP A 70 -2.65 -2.80 15.03
C ASP A 70 -1.46 -2.06 14.44
N GLN A 71 -0.25 -2.38 14.92
CA GLN A 71 0.97 -1.86 14.33
C GLN A 71 1.13 -2.33 12.88
N LEU A 72 0.88 -3.61 12.62
CA LEU A 72 0.97 -4.17 11.27
C LEU A 72 -0.04 -3.53 10.31
N LEU A 73 -1.29 -3.32 10.76
CA LEU A 73 -2.31 -2.62 9.99
C LEU A 73 -1.91 -1.17 9.70
N THR A 74 -1.29 -0.49 10.66
CA THR A 74 -0.79 0.88 10.48
C THR A 74 0.27 0.94 9.39
N VAL A 75 1.25 0.04 9.38
CA VAL A 75 2.28 -0.02 8.33
C VAL A 75 1.68 -0.41 6.99
N TYR A 76 0.71 -1.34 6.99
CA TYR A 76 -0.02 -1.74 5.79
C TYR A 76 -0.72 -0.55 5.11
N VAL A 77 -1.49 0.25 5.86
CA VAL A 77 -2.22 1.39 5.29
C VAL A 77 -1.30 2.54 4.87
N ARG A 78 -0.14 2.72 5.52
CA ARG A 78 0.90 3.65 5.06
C ARG A 78 1.44 3.24 3.68
N THR A 79 1.74 1.97 3.52
CA THR A 79 2.19 1.41 2.24
C THR A 79 1.11 1.58 1.16
N LEU A 80 -0.15 1.30 1.51
CA LEU A 80 -1.30 1.46 0.62
C LEU A 80 -1.46 2.92 0.16
N ALA A 81 -1.29 3.88 1.08
CA ALA A 81 -1.32 5.31 0.76
C ALA A 81 -0.26 5.70 -0.28
N LEU A 82 0.96 5.16 -0.15
CA LEU A 82 2.04 5.42 -1.11
C LEU A 82 1.76 4.80 -2.50
N PHE A 83 1.12 3.63 -2.57
CA PHE A 83 0.65 3.07 -3.85
C PHE A 83 -0.36 4.02 -4.52
N LEU A 84 -1.31 4.54 -3.76
CA LEU A 84 -2.32 5.48 -4.27
C LEU A 84 -1.68 6.79 -4.72
N LEU A 85 -0.76 7.34 -3.94
CA LEU A 85 -0.02 8.55 -4.30
C LEU A 85 0.82 8.34 -5.57
N LEU A 86 1.52 7.21 -5.68
CA LEU A 86 2.26 6.84 -6.88
C LEU A 86 1.36 6.78 -8.10
N SER A 87 0.17 6.18 -7.97
CA SER A 87 -0.81 6.10 -9.06
C SER A 87 -1.26 7.50 -9.53
N ALA A 88 -1.47 8.43 -8.60
CA ALA A 88 -1.82 9.81 -8.92
C ALA A 88 -0.69 10.53 -9.67
N LYS A 89 0.56 10.42 -9.18
CA LYS A 89 1.73 11.07 -9.79
C LYS A 89 2.09 10.51 -11.17
N ARG A 90 1.79 9.22 -11.41
CA ARG A 90 1.98 8.57 -12.71
C ARG A 90 0.78 8.70 -13.65
N GLN A 91 -0.34 9.28 -13.19
CA GLN A 91 -1.61 9.29 -13.94
C GLN A 91 -2.14 7.87 -14.22
N TRP A 92 -1.92 6.96 -13.28
CA TRP A 92 -2.34 5.56 -13.32
C TRP A 92 -3.50 5.24 -12.38
N THR A 93 -4.29 6.25 -12.02
CA THR A 93 -5.41 6.08 -11.08
C THR A 93 -6.45 5.06 -11.53
N HIS A 94 -6.61 4.87 -12.84
CA HIS A 94 -7.46 3.82 -13.42
C HIS A 94 -6.99 2.39 -13.10
N LEU A 95 -5.74 2.20 -12.66
CA LEU A 95 -5.20 0.88 -12.31
C LEU A 95 -5.47 0.50 -10.85
N VAL A 96 -5.77 1.48 -9.98
CA VAL A 96 -6.00 1.22 -8.56
C VAL A 96 -7.48 1.05 -8.22
N VAL A 97 -8.38 1.53 -9.06
CA VAL A 97 -9.83 1.29 -8.93
C VAL A 97 -10.17 -0.03 -9.61
N LEU A 98 -10.47 -1.05 -8.82
CA LEU A 98 -10.76 -2.39 -9.31
C LEU A 98 -12.24 -2.54 -9.65
N ASP A 99 -12.53 -3.28 -10.72
CA ASP A 99 -13.88 -3.76 -11.01
C ASP A 99 -14.24 -5.00 -10.16
N ASP A 100 -15.50 -5.42 -10.18
CA ASP A 100 -16.00 -6.55 -9.40
C ASP A 100 -15.22 -7.85 -9.69
N GLN A 101 -14.82 -8.09 -10.94
CA GLN A 101 -14.09 -9.29 -11.32
C GLN A 101 -12.65 -9.25 -10.75
N GLN A 102 -12.02 -8.11 -10.76
CA GLN A 102 -10.67 -7.91 -10.18
C GLN A 102 -10.71 -8.07 -8.66
N TRP A 103 -11.71 -7.49 -7.98
CA TRP A 103 -11.93 -7.70 -6.55
C TRP A 103 -12.15 -9.16 -6.21
N GLN A 104 -12.97 -9.85 -6.99
CA GLN A 104 -13.22 -11.29 -6.81
C GLN A 104 -11.92 -12.10 -6.93
N ARG A 105 -11.04 -11.77 -7.88
CA ARG A 105 -9.73 -12.43 -8.01
C ARG A 105 -8.84 -12.22 -6.79
N VAL A 106 -8.83 -11.01 -6.23
CA VAL A 106 -8.09 -10.73 -4.98
C VAL A 106 -8.68 -11.56 -3.84
N ALA A 107 -10.00 -11.48 -3.62
CA ALA A 107 -10.67 -12.12 -2.50
C ALA A 107 -10.61 -13.66 -2.52
N THR A 108 -10.53 -14.27 -3.72
CA THR A 108 -10.46 -15.73 -3.88
C THR A 108 -9.05 -16.27 -4.07
N ALA A 109 -8.03 -15.41 -3.99
CA ALA A 109 -6.64 -15.86 -4.10
C ALA A 109 -6.25 -16.76 -2.91
N ASP A 110 -5.35 -17.71 -3.17
CA ASP A 110 -4.87 -18.62 -2.15
C ASP A 110 -4.14 -17.89 -1.02
N LYS A 111 -4.58 -18.11 0.21
CA LYS A 111 -3.90 -17.60 1.40
C LYS A 111 -2.52 -18.26 1.53
N LYS A 112 -1.48 -17.44 1.68
CA LYS A 112 -0.12 -17.90 1.94
C LYS A 112 0.19 -17.82 3.44
N THR A 113 0.73 -18.90 3.98
CA THR A 113 1.11 -19.00 5.39
C THR A 113 2.52 -19.52 5.58
N LYS A 114 3.08 -20.16 4.53
CA LYS A 114 4.44 -20.69 4.57
C LYS A 114 5.44 -19.58 4.29
N LEU A 115 6.50 -19.52 5.06
CA LEU A 115 7.57 -18.53 4.91
C LEU A 115 8.10 -18.44 3.47
N ALA A 116 8.30 -19.55 2.79
CA ALA A 116 8.80 -19.56 1.41
C ALA A 116 7.84 -18.87 0.42
N ASP A 117 6.53 -19.03 0.62
CA ASP A 117 5.52 -18.40 -0.24
C ASP A 117 5.39 -16.91 0.05
N LEU A 118 5.39 -16.52 1.33
CA LEU A 118 5.38 -15.11 1.76
C LEU A 118 6.64 -14.37 1.27
N ASN A 119 7.81 -14.99 1.38
CA ASN A 119 9.06 -14.43 0.85
C ASN A 119 8.98 -14.22 -0.66
N ARG A 120 8.40 -15.19 -1.39
CA ARG A 120 8.20 -15.07 -2.84
C ARG A 120 7.27 -13.91 -3.20
N GLU A 121 6.18 -13.72 -2.46
CA GLU A 121 5.25 -12.60 -2.66
C GLU A 121 5.93 -11.26 -2.37
N TYR A 122 6.65 -11.15 -1.27
CA TYR A 122 7.41 -9.95 -0.94
C TYR A 122 8.39 -9.55 -2.06
N LEU A 123 9.20 -10.52 -2.50
CA LEU A 123 10.15 -10.31 -3.58
C LEU A 123 9.45 -9.98 -4.91
N ALA A 124 8.27 -10.55 -5.17
CA ALA A 124 7.48 -10.24 -6.36
C ALA A 124 6.95 -8.81 -6.34
N VAL A 125 6.40 -8.32 -5.22
CA VAL A 125 5.96 -6.91 -5.10
C VAL A 125 7.12 -5.96 -5.37
N LYS A 126 8.29 -6.20 -4.77
CA LYS A 126 9.49 -5.37 -4.97
C LYS A 126 9.98 -5.40 -6.42
N ASN A 127 10.00 -6.58 -7.04
CA ASN A 127 10.39 -6.72 -8.43
C ASN A 127 9.43 -5.96 -9.37
N PHE A 128 8.13 -6.09 -9.18
CA PHE A 128 7.15 -5.38 -10.00
C PHE A 128 7.23 -3.86 -9.82
N LEU A 129 7.44 -3.35 -8.60
CA LEU A 129 7.62 -1.92 -8.37
C LEU A 129 8.89 -1.39 -9.02
N ASN A 130 10.00 -2.11 -8.88
CA ASN A 130 11.26 -1.73 -9.54
C ASN A 130 11.11 -1.76 -11.07
N SER A 131 10.48 -2.80 -11.62
CA SER A 131 10.20 -2.88 -13.05
C SER A 131 9.31 -1.73 -13.51
N ALA A 132 8.25 -1.40 -12.78
CA ALA A 132 7.38 -0.26 -13.09
C ALA A 132 8.13 1.08 -13.09
N TYR A 133 9.12 1.25 -12.19
CA TYR A 133 9.96 2.42 -12.17
C TYR A 133 10.86 2.52 -13.42
N PHE A 134 11.65 1.47 -13.67
CA PHE A 134 12.68 1.49 -14.71
C PHE A 134 12.12 1.35 -16.13
N THR A 135 11.07 0.57 -16.31
CA THR A 135 10.47 0.29 -17.63
C THR A 135 9.22 1.10 -17.94
N ARG A 136 8.66 1.79 -16.94
CA ARG A 136 7.40 2.55 -17.02
C ARG A 136 6.19 1.70 -17.44
N ARG A 137 6.23 0.39 -17.21
CA ARG A 137 5.14 -0.52 -17.55
C ARG A 137 4.03 -0.46 -16.51
N GLN A 138 2.84 -0.06 -16.95
CA GLN A 138 1.63 0.01 -16.12
C GLN A 138 1.23 -1.35 -15.54
N GLU A 139 1.41 -2.41 -16.33
CA GLU A 139 1.09 -3.78 -15.91
C GLU A 139 1.88 -4.23 -14.68
N ASP A 140 3.16 -3.86 -14.60
CA ASP A 140 3.99 -4.21 -13.45
C ASP A 140 3.48 -3.50 -12.17
N PHE A 141 3.11 -2.21 -12.27
CA PHE A 141 2.48 -1.50 -11.18
C PHE A 141 1.14 -2.14 -10.77
N ARG A 142 0.29 -2.49 -11.75
CA ARG A 142 -0.99 -3.16 -11.50
C ARG A 142 -0.80 -4.48 -10.76
N HIS A 143 0.19 -5.30 -11.17
CA HIS A 143 0.50 -6.56 -10.49
C HIS A 143 0.97 -6.33 -9.04
N ALA A 144 1.85 -5.35 -8.81
CA ALA A 144 2.28 -5.00 -7.46
C ALA A 144 1.09 -4.56 -6.58
N TRP A 145 0.20 -3.73 -7.12
CA TRP A 145 -0.99 -3.26 -6.42
C TRP A 145 -1.95 -4.40 -6.03
N HIS A 146 -2.31 -5.25 -6.99
CA HIS A 146 -3.21 -6.38 -6.73
C HIS A 146 -2.60 -7.36 -5.71
N LEU A 147 -1.30 -7.60 -5.82
CA LEU A 147 -0.60 -8.47 -4.88
C LEU A 147 -0.57 -7.86 -3.47
N TRP A 148 -0.39 -6.53 -3.34
CA TRP A 148 -0.44 -5.84 -2.06
C TRP A 148 -1.82 -5.90 -1.42
N LEU A 149 -2.89 -5.71 -2.18
CA LEU A 149 -4.26 -5.89 -1.70
C LEU A 149 -4.49 -7.32 -1.20
N LYS A 150 -4.02 -8.32 -1.96
CA LYS A 150 -4.11 -9.73 -1.58
C LYS A 150 -3.35 -10.02 -0.28
N VAL A 151 -2.15 -9.50 -0.13
CA VAL A 151 -1.35 -9.66 1.11
C VAL A 151 -2.15 -9.17 2.31
N GLY A 152 -2.70 -7.96 2.28
CA GLY A 152 -3.46 -7.42 3.41
C GLY A 152 -4.75 -8.18 3.70
N GLN A 153 -5.59 -8.35 2.68
CA GLN A 153 -6.93 -8.90 2.87
C GLN A 153 -6.96 -10.43 3.02
N VAL A 154 -6.11 -11.14 2.31
CA VAL A 154 -6.13 -12.60 2.27
C VAL A 154 -5.08 -13.21 3.20
N ASP A 155 -3.83 -12.80 3.08
CA ASP A 155 -2.76 -13.42 3.88
C ASP A 155 -2.82 -12.99 5.34
N PHE A 156 -3.00 -11.70 5.61
CA PHE A 156 -3.09 -11.14 6.96
C PHE A 156 -4.52 -10.99 7.47
N GLY A 157 -5.53 -11.13 6.60
CA GLY A 157 -6.94 -11.14 6.96
C GLY A 157 -7.45 -9.81 7.49
N PHE A 158 -6.91 -8.68 7.02
CA PHE A 158 -7.49 -7.37 7.32
C PHE A 158 -8.81 -7.20 6.59
N THR A 159 -9.85 -6.82 7.31
CA THR A 159 -11.14 -6.52 6.69
C THR A 159 -11.11 -5.17 5.97
N THR A 160 -12.01 -4.99 5.02
CA THR A 160 -12.16 -3.69 4.33
C THR A 160 -12.49 -2.55 5.29
N GLU A 161 -13.26 -2.83 6.34
CA GLU A 161 -13.60 -1.86 7.38
C GLU A 161 -12.37 -1.46 8.22
N GLU A 162 -11.56 -2.43 8.66
CA GLU A 162 -10.30 -2.17 9.38
C GLU A 162 -9.36 -1.31 8.53
N ILE A 163 -9.16 -1.69 7.27
CA ILE A 163 -8.28 -0.96 6.35
C ILE A 163 -8.79 0.46 6.13
N SER A 164 -10.08 0.63 5.81
CA SER A 164 -10.67 1.95 5.54
C SER A 164 -10.60 2.86 6.76
N THR A 165 -10.96 2.35 7.94
CA THR A 165 -10.92 3.11 9.19
C THR A 165 -9.49 3.53 9.55
N ALA A 166 -8.54 2.60 9.53
CA ALA A 166 -7.14 2.88 9.83
C ALA A 166 -6.54 3.87 8.82
N TYR A 167 -6.87 3.72 7.54
CA TYR A 167 -6.40 4.63 6.49
C TYR A 167 -6.89 6.07 6.70
N HIS A 168 -8.20 6.27 6.86
CA HIS A 168 -8.76 7.61 7.04
C HIS A 168 -8.32 8.26 8.35
N THR A 169 -8.19 7.48 9.42
CA THR A 169 -7.63 7.96 10.69
C THR A 169 -6.18 8.44 10.50
N LEU A 170 -5.35 7.65 9.83
CA LEU A 170 -3.96 8.01 9.54
C LEU A 170 -3.87 9.30 8.72
N MET A 171 -4.67 9.42 7.64
CA MET A 171 -4.66 10.61 6.79
C MET A 171 -5.10 11.86 7.55
N ALA A 172 -6.16 11.76 8.36
CA ALA A 172 -6.67 12.87 9.15
C ALA A 172 -5.65 13.31 10.22
N THR A 173 -5.09 12.37 10.97
CA THR A 173 -4.11 12.66 12.03
C THR A 173 -2.85 13.29 11.46
N THR A 174 -2.31 12.74 10.38
CA THR A 174 -1.12 13.28 9.74
C THR A 174 -1.39 14.68 9.16
N LYS A 175 -2.57 14.91 8.57
CA LYS A 175 -2.92 16.24 8.03
C LYS A 175 -2.99 17.30 9.12
N GLN A 176 -3.48 16.97 10.32
CA GLN A 176 -3.50 17.90 11.45
C GLN A 176 -2.11 18.40 11.85
N GLU A 177 -1.09 17.54 11.78
CA GLU A 177 0.30 17.89 12.10
C GLU A 177 0.87 19.02 11.21
N TYR A 178 0.28 19.22 10.01
CA TYR A 178 0.72 20.21 9.04
C TYR A 178 -0.22 21.41 8.87
N THR A 179 -1.36 21.40 9.55
CA THR A 179 -2.37 22.47 9.43
C THR A 179 -2.54 23.30 10.72
N GLU A 180 -1.89 22.90 11.82
CA GLU A 180 -1.77 23.65 13.09
C GLU A 180 -0.52 24.53 13.08
#